data_d424998f2a4dc2d1e31b04cd2d12b6ab
#
_entry.id   d424998f2a4dc2d1e31b04cd2d12b6ab
#
_cell.length_a   1.000
_cell.length_b   1.000
_cell.length_c   1.000
_cell.angle_alpha   90.00
_cell.angle_beta   90.00
_cell.angle_gamma   90.00
#
_symmetry.space_group_name_H-M   'P 1'
#
loop_
_entity.id
_entity.type
_entity.pdbx_description
1 polymer ?
#
loop_
_entity_poly.entity_id
_entity_poly.type
_entity_poly.pdbx_seq_one_letter_code
_entity_poly.pdbx_strand_id
1 'polypeptide(L)'
;HTRRRRQRQMCIRDRLKLTSFNVLDDSISHEAVNQIIRADISEEVDRLYFHKASLLKELDSKVVKGKKIDFILLEMLREINTILAKVTFSNEKKYALNIKLFVEEMREQVSNVE
;
A
#
# COMPACT_ATOMS: atom_id res chain seq x y z
N HIS A 1 12.15 -1.10 -27.79
CA HIS A 1 12.28 -1.40 -26.36
C HIS A 1 11.66 -0.32 -25.48
N THR A 2 11.78 0.97 -25.87
CA THR A 2 11.16 2.08 -25.15
C THR A 2 9.64 2.01 -25.16
N ARG A 3 9.04 1.51 -26.23
CA ARG A 3 7.59 1.36 -26.35
C ARG A 3 7.04 0.32 -25.40
N ARG A 4 7.75 -0.81 -25.24
CA ARG A 4 7.37 -1.87 -24.29
C ARG A 4 7.49 -1.41 -22.84
N ARG A 5 8.53 -0.63 -22.52
CA ARG A 5 8.69 -0.07 -21.18
C ARG A 5 7.57 0.89 -20.83
N ARG A 6 7.17 1.76 -21.77
CA ARG A 6 6.04 2.68 -21.56
C ARG A 6 4.74 1.93 -21.33
N GLN A 7 4.47 0.89 -22.12
CA GLN A 7 3.28 0.06 -21.94
C GLN A 7 3.29 -0.66 -20.59
N ARG A 8 4.42 -1.19 -20.18
CA ARG A 8 4.56 -1.85 -18.89
C ARG A 8 4.31 -0.87 -17.73
N GLN A 9 4.87 0.33 -17.81
CA GLN A 9 4.65 1.35 -16.78
C GLN A 9 3.20 1.80 -16.73
N MET A 10 2.54 1.94 -17.87
CA MET A 10 1.11 2.26 -17.93
C MET A 10 0.27 1.13 -17.34
N CYS A 11 0.62 -0.13 -17.61
CA CYS A 11 -0.07 -1.28 -17.02
C CYS A 11 0.09 -1.34 -15.51
N ILE A 12 1.29 -1.06 -14.97
CA ILE A 12 1.51 -0.98 -13.52
C ILE A 12 0.59 0.08 -12.93
N ARG A 13 0.61 1.28 -13.51
CA ARG A 13 -0.18 2.40 -13.03
C ARG A 13 -1.67 2.07 -13.03
N ASP A 14 -2.18 1.53 -14.13
CA ASP A 14 -3.58 1.20 -14.28
C ASP A 14 -4.01 0.12 -13.30
N ARG A 15 -3.23 -0.96 -13.19
CA ARG A 15 -3.54 -2.05 -12.27
C ARG A 15 -3.57 -1.59 -10.82
N LEU A 16 -2.55 -0.84 -10.40
CA LEU A 16 -2.46 -0.38 -9.02
C LEU A 16 -3.56 0.62 -8.69
N LYS A 17 -3.92 1.50 -9.63
CA LYS A 17 -5.00 2.47 -9.42
C LYS A 17 -6.38 1.84 -9.45
N LEU A 18 -6.65 0.97 -10.43
CA LEU A 18 -8.00 0.45 -10.66
C LEU A 18 -8.37 -0.73 -9.79
N THR A 19 -7.38 -1.54 -9.35
CA THR A 19 -7.65 -2.74 -8.57
C THR A 19 -7.13 -2.64 -7.15
N SER A 20 -5.81 -2.84 -6.99
CA SER A 20 -5.21 -2.98 -5.67
C SER A 20 -5.24 -1.69 -4.88
N PHE A 21 -4.98 -0.55 -5.53
CA PHE A 21 -4.90 0.73 -4.84
C PHE A 21 -6.25 1.19 -4.30
N ASN A 22 -7.33 1.05 -5.09
CA ASN A 22 -8.66 1.45 -4.63
C ASN A 22 -9.10 0.62 -3.42
N VAL A 23 -8.81 -0.67 -3.42
CA VAL A 23 -9.14 -1.55 -2.30
C VAL A 23 -8.29 -1.20 -1.08
N LEU A 24 -7.00 -0.89 -1.29
CA LEU A 24 -6.13 -0.43 -0.22
C LEU A 24 -6.63 0.89 0.39
N ASP A 25 -7.04 1.83 -0.44
CA ASP A 25 -7.57 3.11 0.01
C ASP A 25 -8.83 2.92 0.85
N ASP A 26 -9.74 2.06 0.41
CA ASP A 26 -10.95 1.74 1.16
C ASP A 26 -10.63 1.05 2.49
N SER A 27 -9.62 0.18 2.50
CA SER A 27 -9.20 -0.53 3.71
C SER A 27 -8.56 0.41 4.73
N ILE A 28 -7.92 1.49 4.28
CA ILE A 28 -7.40 2.55 5.14
C ILE A 28 -8.48 3.64 5.27
N SER A 29 -9.73 3.24 5.43
CA SER A 29 -10.83 4.17 5.59
C SER A 29 -10.84 4.77 7.00
N HIS A 30 -11.57 5.86 7.14
CA HIS A 30 -11.65 6.59 8.41
C HIS A 30 -12.14 5.71 9.57
N GLU A 31 -13.11 4.84 9.29
CA GLU A 31 -13.66 3.93 10.30
C GLU A 31 -12.63 2.89 10.75
N ALA A 32 -11.94 2.26 9.80
CA ALA A 32 -10.90 1.30 10.09
C ALA A 32 -9.78 1.93 10.90
N VAL A 33 -9.35 3.14 10.53
CA VAL A 33 -8.31 3.89 11.24
C VAL A 33 -8.72 4.19 12.67
N ASN A 34 -9.96 4.60 12.91
CA ASN A 34 -10.44 4.89 14.26
C ASN A 34 -10.40 3.65 15.17
N GLN A 35 -10.74 2.49 14.64
CA GLN A 35 -10.66 1.24 15.40
C GLN A 35 -9.22 0.87 15.73
N ILE A 36 -8.32 1.05 14.78
CA ILE A 36 -6.89 0.76 14.96
C ILE A 36 -6.26 1.69 15.98
N ILE A 37 -6.60 2.97 15.98
CA ILE A 37 -6.10 3.96 16.95
C ILE A 37 -6.44 3.58 18.37
N ARG A 38 -7.58 2.93 18.62
CA ARG A 38 -7.97 2.45 19.96
C ARG A 38 -6.97 1.46 20.54
N ALA A 39 -6.14 0.81 19.71
CA ALA A 39 -5.12 -0.14 20.14
C ALA A 39 -3.75 0.52 20.38
N ASP A 40 -3.69 1.86 20.43
CA ASP A 40 -2.47 2.66 20.66
C ASP A 40 -1.40 2.47 19.57
N ILE A 41 -1.84 2.55 18.33
CA ILE A 41 -0.96 2.42 17.16
C ILE A 41 -1.01 3.64 16.26
N SER A 42 -1.33 4.80 16.83
CA SER A 42 -1.54 6.03 16.06
C SER A 42 -0.30 6.44 15.24
N GLU A 43 0.90 6.22 15.78
CA GLU A 43 2.14 6.57 15.09
C GLU A 43 2.34 5.74 13.83
N GLU A 44 2.10 4.43 13.93
CA GLU A 44 2.20 3.52 12.78
C GLU A 44 1.16 3.85 11.72
N VAL A 45 -0.04 4.20 12.13
CA VAL A 45 -1.12 4.59 11.21
C VAL A 45 -0.76 5.89 10.48
N ASP A 46 -0.21 6.87 11.19
CA ASP A 46 0.23 8.12 10.58
C ASP A 46 1.31 7.88 9.53
N ARG A 47 2.27 7.02 9.84
CA ARG A 47 3.31 6.65 8.88
C ARG A 47 2.75 5.91 7.67
N LEU A 48 1.75 5.06 7.90
CA LEU A 48 1.07 4.36 6.80
C LEU A 48 0.38 5.35 5.85
N TYR A 49 -0.30 6.36 6.39
CA TYR A 49 -0.91 7.41 5.59
C TYR A 49 0.14 8.23 4.81
N PHE A 50 1.27 8.51 5.44
CA PHE A 50 2.37 9.20 4.77
C PHE A 50 2.87 8.39 3.58
N HIS A 51 3.07 7.10 3.76
CA HIS A 51 3.54 6.23 2.68
C HIS A 51 2.47 6.06 1.58
N LYS A 52 1.20 6.04 1.96
CA LYS A 52 0.11 6.03 0.99
C LYS A 52 0.15 7.27 0.10
N ALA A 53 0.34 8.44 0.68
CA ALA A 53 0.46 9.68 -0.07
C ALA A 53 1.68 9.68 -1.00
N SER A 54 2.81 9.14 -0.52
CA SER A 54 4.02 9.00 -1.32
C SER A 54 3.80 8.05 -2.50
N LEU A 55 3.08 6.97 -2.29
CA LEU A 55 2.73 6.01 -3.33
C LEU A 55 1.87 6.66 -4.41
N LEU A 56 0.84 7.42 -4.01
CA LEU A 56 0.00 8.15 -4.96
C LEU A 56 0.80 9.11 -5.81
N LYS A 57 1.68 9.86 -5.18
CA LYS A 57 2.54 10.83 -5.86
C LYS A 57 3.44 10.16 -6.89
N GLU A 58 4.02 9.01 -6.53
CA GLU A 58 4.87 8.26 -7.45
C GLU A 58 4.07 7.69 -8.62
N LEU A 59 2.86 7.20 -8.37
CA LEU A 59 1.99 6.67 -9.43
C LEU A 59 1.53 7.75 -10.41
N ASP A 60 1.43 9.00 -9.96
CA ASP A 60 1.05 10.13 -10.82
C ASP A 60 2.25 10.79 -11.51
N SER A 61 3.47 10.35 -11.24
CA SER A 61 4.65 10.89 -11.90
C SER A 61 4.68 10.50 -13.38
N LYS A 62 5.39 11.28 -14.20
CA LYS A 62 5.50 11.03 -15.63
C LYS A 62 6.18 9.70 -15.93
N VAL A 63 7.15 9.32 -15.10
CA VAL A 63 7.86 8.05 -15.21
C VAL A 63 7.71 7.32 -13.87
N VAL A 64 7.00 6.20 -13.88
CA VAL A 64 6.81 5.38 -12.70
C VAL A 64 8.03 4.50 -12.53
N LYS A 65 8.69 4.62 -11.38
CA LYS A 65 9.87 3.82 -11.04
C LYS A 65 9.47 2.67 -10.14
N GLY A 66 9.58 1.45 -10.67
CA GLY A 66 9.19 0.25 -9.93
C GLY A 66 9.96 0.05 -8.64
N LYS A 67 11.27 0.33 -8.64
CA LYS A 67 12.09 0.23 -7.43
C LYS A 67 11.64 1.16 -6.33
N LYS A 68 11.25 2.38 -6.69
CA LYS A 68 10.78 3.36 -5.73
C LYS A 68 9.42 2.96 -5.15
N ILE A 69 8.54 2.44 -6.00
CA ILE A 69 7.25 1.91 -5.56
C ILE A 69 7.46 0.73 -4.61
N ASP A 70 8.34 -0.21 -4.96
CA ASP A 70 8.63 -1.36 -4.12
C ASP A 70 9.19 -0.94 -2.75
N PHE A 71 10.06 0.07 -2.73
CA PHE A 71 10.58 0.61 -1.48
C PHE A 71 9.45 1.17 -0.59
N ILE A 72 8.54 1.95 -1.19
CA ILE A 72 7.39 2.51 -0.45
C ILE A 72 6.52 1.38 0.10
N LEU A 73 6.25 0.36 -0.70
CA LEU A 73 5.43 -0.78 -0.29
C LEU A 73 6.10 -1.57 0.84
N LEU A 74 7.43 -1.70 0.81
CA LEU A 74 8.18 -2.34 1.91
C LEU A 74 8.03 -1.56 3.21
N GLU A 75 8.11 -0.23 3.14
CA GLU A 75 7.93 0.60 4.32
C GLU A 75 6.51 0.48 4.86
N MET A 76 5.51 0.39 3.97
CA MET A 76 4.13 0.15 4.38
C MET A 76 3.98 -1.20 5.08
N LEU A 77 4.61 -2.25 4.55
CA LEU A 77 4.60 -3.57 5.19
C LEU A 77 5.21 -3.55 6.58
N ARG A 78 6.28 -2.80 6.76
CA ARG A 78 6.92 -2.64 8.06
C ARG A 78 5.94 -2.06 9.08
N GLU A 79 5.22 -1.00 8.71
CA GLU A 79 4.22 -0.40 9.60
C GLU A 79 3.07 -1.36 9.87
N ILE A 80 2.59 -2.06 8.85
CA ILE A 80 1.49 -3.02 8.98
C ILE A 80 1.88 -4.16 9.92
N ASN A 81 3.10 -4.68 9.81
CA ASN A 81 3.57 -5.76 10.68
C ASN A 81 3.67 -5.30 12.14
N THR A 82 4.07 -4.05 12.37
CA THR A 82 4.08 -3.47 13.71
C THR A 82 2.66 -3.36 14.27
N ILE A 83 1.71 -2.92 13.44
CA ILE A 83 0.30 -2.85 13.82
C ILE A 83 -0.22 -4.24 14.21
N LEU A 84 0.06 -5.25 13.38
CA LEU A 84 -0.37 -6.62 13.63
C LEU A 84 0.18 -7.18 14.94
N ALA A 85 1.42 -6.80 15.30
CA ALA A 85 2.03 -7.24 16.55
C ALA A 85 1.38 -6.60 17.78
N LYS A 86 0.84 -5.40 17.64
CA LYS A 86 0.25 -4.65 18.75
C LYS A 86 -1.25 -4.87 18.93
N VAL A 87 -1.96 -5.19 17.85
CA VAL A 87 -3.42 -5.32 17.84
C VAL A 87 -3.83 -6.66 18.44
N THR A 88 -4.73 -6.62 19.42
CA THR A 88 -5.23 -7.82 20.11
C THR A 88 -6.64 -8.23 19.69
N PHE A 89 -7.43 -7.29 19.18
CA PHE A 89 -8.82 -7.55 18.81
C PHE A 89 -8.92 -8.10 17.39
N SER A 90 -9.80 -9.09 17.19
CA SER A 90 -9.91 -9.83 15.93
C SER A 90 -10.35 -8.97 14.75
N ASN A 91 -11.22 -7.98 14.97
CA ASN A 91 -11.69 -7.09 13.90
C ASN A 91 -10.57 -6.20 13.37
N GLU A 92 -9.77 -5.64 14.27
CA GLU A 92 -8.66 -4.78 13.90
C GLU A 92 -7.56 -5.57 13.20
N LYS A 93 -7.29 -6.79 13.66
CA LYS A 93 -6.37 -7.70 12.98
C LYS A 93 -6.83 -8.01 11.56
N LYS A 94 -8.13 -8.19 11.37
CA LYS A 94 -8.70 -8.47 10.06
C LYS A 94 -8.45 -7.33 9.09
N TYR A 95 -8.66 -6.08 9.51
CA TYR A 95 -8.38 -4.92 8.66
C TYR A 95 -6.89 -4.82 8.32
N ALA A 96 -6.03 -4.98 9.32
CA ALA A 96 -4.59 -4.91 9.12
C ALA A 96 -4.09 -6.03 8.19
N LEU A 97 -4.62 -7.24 8.34
CA LEU A 97 -4.28 -8.36 7.45
C LEU A 97 -4.72 -8.10 6.02
N ASN A 98 -5.90 -7.51 5.82
CA ASN A 98 -6.37 -7.16 4.49
C ASN A 98 -5.44 -6.15 3.81
N ILE A 99 -5.04 -5.13 4.54
CA ILE A 99 -4.09 -4.13 4.03
C ILE A 99 -2.77 -4.81 3.66
N LYS A 100 -2.28 -5.69 4.52
CA LYS A 100 -1.04 -6.43 4.26
C LYS A 100 -1.12 -7.24 2.97
N LEU A 101 -2.22 -7.95 2.77
CA LEU A 101 -2.43 -8.76 1.57
C LEU A 101 -2.42 -7.90 0.29
N PHE A 102 -3.08 -6.74 0.32
CA PHE A 102 -3.10 -5.84 -0.83
C PHE A 102 -1.71 -5.28 -1.13
N VAL A 103 -0.97 -4.91 -0.11
CA VAL A 103 0.40 -4.39 -0.29
C VAL A 103 1.31 -5.48 -0.88
N GLU A 104 1.21 -6.71 -0.38
CA GLU A 104 1.99 -7.84 -0.91
C GLU A 104 1.63 -8.12 -2.37
N GLU A 105 0.34 -8.06 -2.70
CA GLU A 105 -0.13 -8.23 -4.09
C GLU A 105 0.42 -7.15 -5.00
N MET A 106 0.41 -5.90 -4.55
CA MET A 106 0.98 -4.79 -5.31
C MET A 106 2.48 -4.97 -5.55
N ARG A 107 3.21 -5.42 -4.54
CA ARG A 107 4.63 -5.70 -4.67
C ARG A 107 4.91 -6.79 -5.71
N GLU A 108 4.10 -7.83 -5.70
CA GLU A 108 4.21 -8.90 -6.68
C GLU A 108 3.98 -8.38 -8.09
N GLN A 109 2.96 -7.56 -8.29
CA GLN A 109 2.67 -6.96 -9.59
C GLN A 109 3.82 -6.08 -10.08
N VAL A 110 4.40 -5.28 -9.19
CA VAL A 110 5.52 -4.41 -9.53
C VAL A 110 6.76 -5.21 -9.91
N SER A 111 7.08 -6.26 -9.16
CA SER A 111 8.24 -7.09 -9.44
C SER A 111 8.11 -7.87 -10.75
N ASN A 112 6.90 -8.27 -11.13
CA ASN A 112 6.66 -9.04 -12.35
C ASN A 112 6.73 -8.20 -13.62
N VAL A 113 6.61 -6.88 -13.52
CA VAL A 113 6.57 -6.01 -14.69
C VAL A 113 7.95 -5.42 -15.02
N GLU A 114 8.85 -5.43 -14.07
CA GLU A 114 10.24 -5.04 -14.29
C GLU A 114 11.07 -6.19 -14.83
#